data_543fa842a61cc13b90830e8710f3b2f5
#
_entry.id   543fa842a61cc13b90830e8710f3b2f5
#
_cell.length_a   1.000
_cell.length_b   1.000
_cell.length_c   1.000
_cell.angle_alpha   90.00
_cell.angle_beta   90.00
_cell.angle_gamma   90.00
#
_symmetry.space_group_name_H-M   'P 1'
#
loop_
_entity.id
_entity.type
_entity.pdbx_description
1 polymer ?
#
loop_
_entity_poly.entity_id
_entity_poly.type
_entity_poly.pdbx_seq_one_letter_code
_entity_poly.pdbx_strand_id
1 'polypeptide(L)'
;MKILSIEIGVDVTHVLEMDYRVKNPKVYRSFSFQTPVGVIGEAGVRKSEEFRTALHKLLDANKIKTRKTLFVVNSGKIASREVLIPMIKENRIKDFLNTNSADFFPVDLSRYQLVYRNEGVVQQDKVK
;
A
#
# COMPACT_ATOMS: atom_id res chain seq x y z
N MET A 1 -16.39 -9.03 4.24
CA MET A 1 -15.87 -9.60 3.01
C MET A 1 -14.53 -10.26 3.30
N LYS A 2 -14.41 -11.53 2.97
CA LYS A 2 -13.21 -12.31 3.26
C LYS A 2 -12.14 -12.06 2.20
N ILE A 3 -10.95 -11.66 2.64
CA ILE A 3 -9.83 -11.37 1.76
C ILE A 3 -8.54 -12.01 2.29
N LEU A 4 -7.54 -12.08 1.41
CA LEU A 4 -6.16 -12.28 1.82
C LEU A 4 -5.45 -10.93 1.84
N SER A 5 -4.80 -10.62 2.95
CA SER A 5 -3.90 -9.46 3.02
C SER A 5 -2.47 -10.00 3.03
N ILE A 6 -1.70 -9.61 2.03
CA ILE A 6 -0.32 -10.09 1.87
C ILE A 6 0.62 -8.90 1.94
N GLU A 7 1.42 -8.86 3.01
CA GLU A 7 2.47 -7.87 3.18
C GLU A 7 3.80 -8.48 2.77
N ILE A 8 4.38 -7.96 1.70
CA ILE A 8 5.65 -8.44 1.19
C ILE A 8 6.77 -7.58 1.77
N GLY A 9 7.49 -8.13 2.74
CA GLY A 9 8.67 -7.50 3.31
C GLY A 9 9.94 -8.01 2.64
N VAL A 10 11.05 -7.36 2.90
CA VAL A 10 12.36 -7.76 2.35
C VAL A 10 12.75 -9.14 2.85
N ASP A 11 12.55 -9.41 4.12
CA ASP A 11 12.94 -10.67 4.76
C ASP A 11 11.78 -11.63 4.97
N VAL A 12 10.63 -11.11 5.36
CA VAL A 12 9.47 -11.93 5.71
C VAL A 12 8.22 -11.42 5.01
N THR A 13 7.45 -12.35 4.47
CA THR A 13 6.13 -12.08 3.91
C THR A 13 5.07 -12.58 4.88
N HIS A 14 4.12 -11.73 5.21
CA HIS A 14 2.99 -12.04 6.08
C HIS A 14 1.72 -12.23 5.26
N VAL A 15 0.97 -13.28 5.55
CA VAL A 15 -0.31 -13.57 4.89
C VAL A 15 -1.39 -13.65 5.96
N LEU A 16 -2.42 -12.82 5.81
CA LEU A 16 -3.58 -12.83 6.70
C LEU A 16 -4.83 -13.22 5.91
N GLU A 17 -5.56 -14.19 6.42
CA GLU A 17 -6.92 -14.43 5.96
C GLU A 17 -7.86 -13.71 6.91
N MET A 18 -8.62 -12.73 6.40
CA MET A 18 -9.36 -11.82 7.25
C MET A 18 -10.69 -11.39 6.63
N ASP A 19 -11.57 -10.89 7.48
CA ASP A 19 -12.75 -10.16 7.06
C ASP A 19 -12.42 -8.67 7.10
N TYR A 20 -12.36 -8.06 5.92
CA TYR A 20 -12.06 -6.64 5.80
C TYR A 20 -13.30 -5.82 6.12
N ARG A 21 -13.22 -5.07 7.19
CA ARG A 21 -14.25 -4.12 7.64
C ARG A 21 -13.58 -2.83 8.04
N VAL A 22 -14.25 -1.71 7.78
CA VAL A 22 -13.75 -0.39 8.20
C VAL A 22 -13.64 -0.30 9.72
N LYS A 23 -14.59 -0.91 10.42
CA LYS A 23 -14.57 -1.02 11.88
C LYS A 23 -14.45 -2.48 12.29
N ASN A 24 -13.56 -2.76 13.23
CA ASN A 24 -13.33 -4.08 13.81
C ASN A 24 -13.01 -5.16 12.77
N PRO A 25 -11.90 -5.02 12.03
CA PRO A 25 -11.48 -6.08 11.13
C PRO A 25 -11.18 -7.36 11.92
N LYS A 26 -11.54 -8.50 11.35
CA LYS A 26 -11.34 -9.80 12.00
C LYS A 26 -10.34 -10.63 11.23
N VAL A 27 -9.29 -11.09 11.91
CA VAL A 27 -8.30 -12.00 11.34
C VAL A 27 -8.68 -13.42 11.70
N TYR A 28 -8.84 -14.27 10.70
CA TYR A 28 -9.15 -15.69 10.88
C TYR A 28 -7.90 -16.52 11.06
N ARG A 29 -6.92 -16.32 10.20
CA ARG A 29 -5.65 -17.04 10.22
C ARG A 29 -4.52 -16.13 9.80
N SER A 30 -3.32 -16.36 10.35
CA SER A 30 -2.12 -15.65 9.94
C SER A 30 -0.98 -16.61 9.69
N PHE A 31 -0.20 -16.31 8.64
CA PHE A 31 0.92 -17.12 8.22
C PHE A 31 2.07 -16.20 7.84
N SER A 32 3.27 -16.75 7.87
CA SER A 32 4.43 -16.03 7.36
C SER A 32 5.40 -17.01 6.69
N PHE A 33 6.18 -16.49 5.75
CA PHE A 33 7.26 -17.24 5.14
C PHE A 33 8.42 -16.30 4.82
N GLN A 34 9.59 -16.86 4.70
CA GLN A 34 10.78 -16.09 4.34
C GLN A 34 10.66 -15.62 2.89
N THR A 35 10.75 -14.32 2.67
CA THR A 35 10.70 -13.75 1.32
C THR A 35 11.94 -14.16 0.54
N PRO A 36 11.80 -14.76 -0.65
CA PRO A 36 12.95 -15.05 -1.48
C PRO A 36 13.77 -13.81 -1.81
N VAL A 37 15.07 -13.96 -1.88
CA VAL A 37 15.98 -12.84 -2.15
C VAL A 37 15.68 -12.23 -3.51
N GLY A 38 15.64 -10.91 -3.57
CA GLY A 38 15.46 -10.18 -4.82
C GLY A 38 14.02 -9.90 -5.22
N VAL A 39 13.01 -10.36 -4.44
CA VAL A 39 11.60 -10.05 -4.70
C VAL A 39 11.35 -8.55 -4.54
N ILE A 40 11.89 -7.97 -3.46
CA ILE A 40 11.85 -6.53 -3.24
C ILE A 40 13.18 -5.95 -3.71
N GLY A 41 13.13 -5.15 -4.77
CA GLY A 41 14.27 -4.43 -5.30
C GLY A 41 14.07 -2.93 -5.22
N GLU A 42 15.06 -2.17 -5.68
CA GLU A 42 14.99 -0.71 -5.72
C GLU A 42 13.80 -0.21 -6.55
N ALA A 43 13.44 -0.94 -7.60
CA ALA A 43 12.31 -0.61 -8.47
C ALA A 43 10.97 -1.08 -7.93
N GLY A 44 10.92 -1.68 -6.73
CA GLY A 44 9.73 -2.24 -6.13
C GLY A 44 9.68 -3.76 -6.18
N VAL A 45 8.49 -4.33 -6.31
CA VAL A 45 8.29 -5.78 -6.36
C VAL A 45 8.63 -6.31 -7.74
N ARG A 46 9.45 -7.35 -7.79
CA ARG A 46 9.85 -8.02 -9.04
C ARG A 46 9.07 -9.31 -9.23
N LYS A 47 8.88 -9.71 -10.49
CA LYS A 47 8.40 -11.05 -10.79
C LYS A 47 9.39 -12.08 -10.23
N SER A 48 8.88 -13.04 -9.48
CA SER A 48 9.68 -14.08 -8.88
C SER A 48 8.91 -15.38 -8.89
N GLU A 49 9.44 -16.38 -9.59
CA GLU A 49 8.87 -17.72 -9.57
C GLU A 49 9.04 -18.35 -8.18
N GLU A 50 10.12 -18.05 -7.49
CA GLU A 50 10.35 -18.52 -6.13
C GLU A 50 9.30 -17.99 -5.16
N PHE A 51 8.98 -16.70 -5.25
CA PHE A 51 7.94 -16.10 -4.44
C PHE A 51 6.57 -16.72 -4.74
N ARG A 52 6.26 -16.85 -6.02
CA ARG A 52 5.00 -17.47 -6.46
C ARG A 52 4.87 -18.89 -5.93
N THR A 53 5.93 -19.68 -6.05
CA THR A 53 5.95 -21.05 -5.57
C THR A 53 5.77 -21.12 -4.06
N ALA A 54 6.47 -20.27 -3.31
CA ALA A 54 6.37 -20.23 -1.86
C ALA A 54 4.95 -19.82 -1.40
N LEU A 55 4.37 -18.83 -2.04
CA LEU A 55 3.02 -18.38 -1.73
C LEU A 55 1.99 -19.47 -2.03
N HIS A 56 2.04 -20.08 -3.21
CA HIS A 56 1.10 -21.13 -3.59
C HIS A 56 1.24 -22.36 -2.70
N LYS A 57 2.46 -22.73 -2.33
CA LYS A 57 2.69 -23.83 -1.40
C LYS A 57 2.05 -23.58 -0.04
N LEU A 58 2.17 -22.36 0.47
CA LEU A 58 1.54 -22.00 1.75
C LEU A 58 0.02 -22.03 1.65
N LEU A 59 -0.54 -21.47 0.60
CA LEU A 59 -1.99 -21.44 0.40
C LEU A 59 -2.56 -22.85 0.25
N ASP A 60 -1.91 -23.71 -0.51
CA ASP A 60 -2.36 -25.07 -0.74
C ASP A 60 -2.22 -25.93 0.52
N ALA A 61 -1.10 -25.82 1.25
CA ALA A 61 -0.87 -26.55 2.49
C ALA A 61 -1.91 -26.24 3.56
N ASN A 62 -2.42 -25.02 3.58
CA ASN A 62 -3.41 -24.56 4.55
C ASN A 62 -4.83 -24.57 4.00
N LYS A 63 -5.04 -25.09 2.81
CA LYS A 63 -6.33 -25.20 2.14
C LYS A 63 -7.08 -23.87 2.04
N ILE A 64 -6.34 -22.80 1.75
CA ILE A 64 -6.90 -21.46 1.60
C ILE A 64 -7.53 -21.32 0.23
N LYS A 65 -8.83 -21.06 0.19
CA LYS A 65 -9.60 -20.90 -1.05
C LYS A 65 -9.91 -19.46 -1.40
N THR A 66 -9.67 -18.53 -0.48
CA THR A 66 -9.91 -17.11 -0.69
C THR A 66 -9.01 -16.60 -1.83
N ARG A 67 -9.62 -15.89 -2.79
CA ARG A 67 -8.93 -15.38 -3.97
C ARG A 67 -8.73 -13.88 -3.96
N LYS A 68 -9.66 -13.16 -3.34
CA LYS A 68 -9.60 -11.70 -3.27
C LYS A 68 -8.42 -11.29 -2.41
N THR A 69 -7.47 -10.55 -2.98
CA THR A 69 -6.19 -10.28 -2.33
C THR A 69 -5.87 -8.80 -2.33
N LEU A 70 -5.40 -8.31 -1.20
CA LEU A 70 -4.83 -6.99 -1.02
C LEU A 70 -3.34 -7.15 -0.75
N PHE A 71 -2.51 -6.56 -1.60
CA PHE A 71 -1.07 -6.54 -1.39
C PHE A 71 -0.65 -5.26 -0.70
N VAL A 72 0.21 -5.41 0.30
CA VAL A 72 0.84 -4.30 1.00
C VAL A 72 2.34 -4.40 0.75
N VAL A 73 2.91 -3.35 0.19
CA VAL A 73 4.34 -3.30 -0.08
C VAL A 73 4.94 -2.03 0.49
N ASN A 74 6.17 -2.12 0.96
CA ASN A 74 6.95 -0.98 1.36
C ASN A 74 8.21 -0.95 0.51
N SER A 75 8.43 0.17 -0.15
CA SER A 75 9.54 0.33 -1.10
C SER A 75 10.14 1.72 -0.93
N GLY A 76 11.45 1.85 -1.16
CA GLY A 76 12.11 3.15 -1.22
C GLY A 76 11.63 4.03 -2.36
N LYS A 77 10.86 3.48 -3.29
CA LYS A 77 10.21 4.22 -4.37
C LYS A 77 8.86 4.81 -3.98
N ILE A 78 8.37 4.54 -2.78
CA ILE A 78 7.15 5.12 -2.25
C ILE A 78 7.55 6.29 -1.35
N ALA A 79 7.16 7.51 -1.75
CA ALA A 79 7.32 8.71 -0.94
C ALA A 79 5.94 9.16 -0.47
N SER A 80 5.81 9.40 0.81
CA SER A 80 4.56 9.83 1.42
C SER A 80 4.75 11.12 2.18
N ARG A 81 3.81 12.04 2.05
CA ARG A 81 3.85 13.32 2.73
C ARG A 81 2.45 13.80 3.07
N GLU A 82 2.29 14.34 4.26
CA GLU A 82 1.08 15.02 4.67
C GLU A 82 1.22 16.51 4.34
N VAL A 83 0.25 17.04 3.62
CA VAL A 83 0.26 18.44 3.18
C VAL A 83 -1.09 19.10 3.46
N LEU A 84 -1.05 20.41 3.65
CA LEU A 84 -2.24 21.23 3.77
C LEU A 84 -2.50 21.90 2.42
N ILE A 85 -3.73 21.81 1.96
CA ILE A 85 -4.16 22.45 0.72
C ILE A 85 -5.36 23.36 1.00
N PRO A 86 -5.63 24.36 0.15
CA PRO A 86 -6.83 25.19 0.28
C PRO A 86 -8.10 24.35 0.19
N MET A 87 -9.20 24.86 0.77
CA MET A 87 -10.51 24.25 0.62
C MET A 87 -10.95 24.34 -0.83
N ILE A 88 -11.01 23.21 -1.49
CA ILE A 88 -11.48 23.08 -2.88
C ILE A 88 -12.40 21.88 -2.99
N LYS A 89 -13.16 21.81 -4.09
CA LYS A 89 -14.05 20.67 -4.32
C LYS A 89 -13.27 19.38 -4.45
N GLU A 90 -13.82 18.31 -3.90
CA GLU A 90 -13.19 16.99 -3.90
C GLU A 90 -12.76 16.56 -5.31
N ASN A 91 -13.58 16.82 -6.32
CA ASN A 91 -13.27 16.46 -7.70
C ASN A 91 -12.13 17.28 -8.33
N ARG A 92 -11.66 18.32 -7.64
CA ARG A 92 -10.54 19.16 -8.09
C ARG A 92 -9.24 18.90 -7.35
N ILE A 93 -9.28 18.12 -6.27
CA ILE A 93 -8.10 17.89 -5.44
C ILE A 93 -7.00 17.20 -6.26
N LYS A 94 -7.33 16.19 -7.03
CA LYS A 94 -6.37 15.47 -7.85
C LYS A 94 -5.63 16.39 -8.84
N ASP A 95 -6.37 17.24 -9.53
CA ASP A 95 -5.79 18.18 -10.49
C ASP A 95 -4.91 19.21 -9.79
N PHE A 96 -5.36 19.72 -8.64
CA PHE A 96 -4.59 20.64 -7.84
C PHE A 96 -3.26 20.03 -7.40
N LEU A 97 -3.29 18.80 -6.89
CA LEU A 97 -2.09 18.10 -6.43
C LEU A 97 -1.13 17.81 -7.58
N ASN A 98 -1.64 17.39 -8.74
CA ASN A 98 -0.81 17.15 -9.91
C ASN A 98 -0.15 18.44 -10.43
N THR A 99 -0.89 19.53 -10.47
CA THR A 99 -0.38 20.83 -10.94
C THR A 99 0.70 21.39 -10.01
N ASN A 100 0.54 21.20 -8.70
CA ASN A 100 1.44 21.74 -7.68
C ASN A 100 2.37 20.69 -7.09
N SER A 101 2.52 19.55 -7.73
CA SER A 101 3.26 18.41 -7.19
C SER A 101 4.73 18.70 -6.90
N ALA A 102 5.35 19.56 -7.68
CA ALA A 102 6.75 19.96 -7.47
C ALA A 102 6.95 20.70 -6.14
N ASP A 103 5.92 21.35 -5.62
CA ASP A 103 5.99 22.04 -4.33
C ASP A 103 6.01 21.07 -3.16
N PHE A 104 5.49 19.84 -3.36
CA PHE A 104 5.37 18.84 -2.32
C PHE A 104 6.49 17.81 -2.33
N PHE A 105 7.01 17.48 -3.52
CA PHE A 105 8.04 16.47 -3.68
C PHE A 105 9.20 16.99 -4.52
N PRO A 106 10.43 16.97 -3.99
CA PRO A 106 11.62 17.44 -4.72
C PRO A 106 12.18 16.38 -5.67
N VAL A 107 11.32 15.70 -6.42
CA VAL A 107 11.70 14.65 -7.35
C VAL A 107 10.99 14.85 -8.68
N ASP A 108 11.51 14.23 -9.73
CA ASP A 108 10.86 14.23 -11.04
C ASP A 108 9.63 13.31 -10.98
N LEU A 109 8.44 13.92 -10.96
CA LEU A 109 7.19 13.22 -10.83
C LEU A 109 6.67 12.61 -12.14
N SER A 110 7.37 12.84 -13.27
CA SER A 110 6.99 12.23 -14.54
C SER A 110 7.05 10.68 -14.50
N ARG A 111 7.84 10.13 -13.60
CA ARG A 111 8.01 8.68 -13.39
C ARG A 111 7.23 8.12 -12.23
N TYR A 112 6.41 8.95 -11.58
CA TYR A 112 5.66 8.56 -10.39
C TYR A 112 4.17 8.73 -10.62
N GLN A 113 3.40 7.87 -9.99
CA GLN A 113 1.96 8.03 -9.90
C GLN A 113 1.63 8.72 -8.58
N LEU A 114 0.86 9.80 -8.64
CA LEU A 114 0.41 10.51 -7.47
C LEU A 114 -0.94 9.96 -7.02
N VAL A 115 -1.00 9.54 -5.76
CA VAL A 115 -2.21 9.08 -5.11
C VAL A 115 -2.37 9.87 -3.82
N TYR A 116 -3.59 10.20 -3.45
CA TYR A 116 -3.83 10.94 -2.22
C TYR A 116 -4.96 10.32 -1.40
N ARG A 117 -4.95 10.64 -0.12
CA ARG A 117 -6.05 10.36 0.79
C ARG A 117 -6.41 11.64 1.53
N ASN A 118 -7.70 11.97 1.54
CA ASN A 118 -8.19 13.12 2.29
C ASN A 118 -8.36 12.73 3.75
N GLU A 119 -7.54 13.33 4.63
CA GLU A 119 -7.56 13.05 6.08
C GLU A 119 -8.55 13.94 6.82
N GLY A 120 -9.19 14.89 6.13
CA GLY A 120 -10.18 15.76 6.70
C GLY A 120 -9.80 17.23 6.61
N VAL A 121 -10.61 18.05 7.26
CA VAL A 121 -10.45 19.51 7.28
C VAL A 121 -9.78 19.92 8.57
N VAL A 122 -8.75 20.77 8.46
CA VAL A 122 -8.03 21.32 9.59
C VAL A 122 -8.23 22.83 9.61
N GLN A 123 -8.57 23.37 10.76
CA GLN A 123 -8.64 24.81 10.94
C GLN A 123 -7.29 25.29 11.45
N GLN A 124 -6.63 26.14 10.67
CA GLN A 124 -5.39 26.77 11.11
C GLN A 124 -5.71 28.03 11.92
N ASP A 125 -5.08 28.13 13.10
CA ASP A 125 -5.13 29.38 13.85
C ASP A 125 -4.38 30.46 13.07
N LYS A 126 -5.01 31.60 12.93
CA LYS A 126 -4.35 32.78 12.35
C LYS A 126 -3.24 33.22 13.28
N VAL A 127 -2.02 33.04 12.86
CA VAL A 127 -0.87 33.61 13.55
C VAL A 127 -0.88 35.12 13.25
N LYS A 128 -1.05 35.89 14.28
CA LYS A 128 -0.93 37.35 14.16
C LYS A 128 0.55 37.74 14.17
#